data_465c4c9ff65153bbf433b669f8a8503f
#
_entry.id   465c4c9ff65153bbf433b669f8a8503f
#
_cell.length_a   1.000
_cell.length_b   1.000
_cell.length_c   1.000
_cell.angle_alpha   90.00
_cell.angle_beta   90.00
_cell.angle_gamma   90.00
#
_symmetry.space_group_name_H-M   'P 1'
#
loop_
_entity.id
_entity.type
_entity.pdbx_description
1 polymer ?
#
loop_
_entity_poly.entity_id
_entity_poly.type
_entity_poly.pdbx_seq_one_letter_code
_entity_poly.pdbx_strand_id
1 'polypeptide(L)'
;MASRREFLQFGIAASALPIAGTGGLSSDLLTSDEPARMPLYKVVFDERFPDSVAFGVEMKRLGVPAHGIRGDITDFWLHDLDPRWKKGPVAIAGLTAHGPLFCLERLSWDHQMRVVFCAEHRCLDDGRIEHAISGPDIMQRHSAELVAGGPNWAAHMARVVAHCPPSRSETSKTTIITPLTTATDEADRVPLLSWVIAPVVKA
;
A
#
# COMPACT_ATOMS: atom_id res chain seq x y z
N MET A 1 18.94 -23.66 43.49
CA MET A 1 17.85 -23.09 42.63
C MET A 1 17.87 -21.58 42.86
N ALA A 2 18.55 -20.85 41.98
CA ALA A 2 18.70 -19.40 42.07
C ALA A 2 17.54 -18.73 41.33
N SER A 3 16.89 -17.80 42.04
CA SER A 3 15.68 -17.11 41.60
C SER A 3 16.00 -16.01 40.60
N ARG A 4 15.15 -15.87 39.55
CA ARG A 4 15.21 -14.89 38.43
C ARG A 4 15.02 -13.41 38.84
N ARG A 5 15.20 -13.06 40.15
CA ARG A 5 14.93 -11.70 40.65
C ARG A 5 16.17 -10.87 40.95
N GLU A 6 17.40 -11.38 40.78
CA GLU A 6 18.62 -10.66 41.20
C GLU A 6 19.44 -10.00 40.08
N PHE A 7 18.87 -9.84 38.89
CA PHE A 7 19.64 -9.27 37.76
C PHE A 7 19.34 -7.79 37.45
N LEU A 8 18.69 -7.06 38.34
CA LEU A 8 18.33 -5.65 38.10
C LEU A 8 18.88 -4.66 39.14
N GLN A 9 20.04 -4.93 39.76
CA GLN A 9 20.68 -3.96 40.66
C GLN A 9 22.19 -3.86 40.43
N PHE A 10 22.61 -3.17 39.39
CA PHE A 10 23.91 -2.51 39.22
C PHE A 10 23.67 -1.38 38.25
N GLY A 11 23.63 -0.14 38.59
CA GLY A 11 24.61 0.67 39.22
C GLY A 11 24.73 1.91 38.35
N ILE A 12 23.95 2.98 38.68
CA ILE A 12 24.12 4.30 38.02
C ILE A 12 24.88 5.15 39.04
N ALA A 13 26.16 5.35 38.81
CA ALA A 13 26.91 6.40 39.43
C ALA A 13 26.82 7.67 38.57
N ALA A 14 26.04 8.62 39.02
CA ALA A 14 25.92 9.93 38.42
C ALA A 14 27.08 10.82 38.89
N SER A 15 27.92 11.27 37.98
CA SER A 15 28.84 12.38 38.21
C SER A 15 28.24 13.63 37.60
N ALA A 16 27.75 14.52 38.44
CA ALA A 16 27.27 15.84 38.07
C ALA A 16 28.45 16.80 37.95
N LEU A 17 28.61 17.45 36.80
CA LEU A 17 29.36 18.68 36.65
C LEU A 17 28.45 19.75 36.05
N PRO A 18 28.35 20.95 36.61
CA PRO A 18 27.57 22.03 36.06
C PRO A 18 28.35 22.76 34.98
N ILE A 19 27.86 22.79 33.74
CA ILE A 19 28.30 23.74 32.74
C ILE A 19 27.16 24.72 32.50
N ALA A 20 27.30 25.93 32.97
CA ALA A 20 26.51 27.06 32.55
C ALA A 20 26.93 27.46 31.12
N GLY A 21 25.97 27.47 30.20
CA GLY A 21 26.16 27.90 28.80
C GLY A 21 24.80 28.14 28.16
N THR A 22 24.43 29.40 28.09
CA THR A 22 23.28 29.97 27.36
C THR A 22 23.28 29.56 25.89
N GLY A 23 22.16 29.05 25.40
CA GLY A 23 21.97 28.85 23.99
C GLY A 23 20.76 27.92 23.77
N GLY A 24 19.55 28.50 23.75
CA GLY A 24 18.34 27.78 23.39
C GLY A 24 18.44 27.27 21.96
N LEU A 25 18.58 25.98 21.82
CA LEU A 25 18.13 25.23 20.64
C LEU A 25 17.04 24.30 21.14
N SER A 26 15.82 24.83 21.11
CA SER A 26 14.63 23.97 21.12
C SER A 26 14.75 23.08 19.89
N SER A 27 15.33 21.89 20.09
CA SER A 27 15.13 20.80 19.14
C SER A 27 13.66 20.41 19.28
N ASP A 28 12.82 21.12 18.57
CA ASP A 28 11.53 20.63 18.17
C ASP A 28 11.78 19.29 17.44
N LEU A 29 11.77 18.22 18.22
CA LEU A 29 11.49 16.90 17.73
C LEU A 29 10.06 16.97 17.21
N LEU A 30 9.91 17.48 15.99
CA LEU A 30 8.77 17.23 15.15
C LEU A 30 8.72 15.71 14.99
N THR A 31 8.11 15.03 15.95
CA THR A 31 7.54 13.73 15.74
C THR A 31 6.52 13.95 14.63
N SER A 32 6.94 13.70 13.41
CA SER A 32 6.02 13.58 12.28
C SER A 32 5.07 12.45 12.66
N ASP A 33 3.88 12.83 13.05
CA ASP A 33 2.74 11.95 13.36
C ASP A 33 2.17 11.36 12.05
N GLU A 34 3.07 11.07 11.11
CA GLU A 34 2.72 10.41 9.87
C GLU A 34 2.58 8.92 10.19
N PRO A 35 1.38 8.35 10.02
CA PRO A 35 1.15 6.95 10.34
C PRO A 35 2.15 6.07 9.59
N ALA A 36 2.73 5.12 10.31
CA ALA A 36 3.69 4.19 9.75
C ALA A 36 3.14 3.57 8.47
N ARG A 37 3.88 3.69 7.37
CA ARG A 37 3.51 3.10 6.08
C ARG A 37 3.84 1.62 6.07
N MET A 38 3.01 0.81 5.43
CA MET A 38 3.29 -0.61 5.24
C MET A 38 4.42 -0.77 4.21
N PRO A 39 5.53 -1.43 4.57
CA PRO A 39 6.58 -1.70 3.60
C PRO A 39 6.07 -2.70 2.55
N LEU A 40 5.99 -2.28 1.30
CA LEU A 40 5.61 -3.11 0.17
C LEU A 40 6.84 -3.82 -0.39
N TYR A 41 6.76 -5.15 -0.49
CA TYR A 41 7.80 -5.94 -1.13
C TYR A 41 7.88 -5.67 -2.62
N LYS A 42 6.73 -5.68 -3.29
CA LYS A 42 6.62 -5.49 -4.73
C LYS A 42 5.21 -5.06 -5.11
N VAL A 43 5.09 -4.34 -6.21
CA VAL A 43 3.79 -4.08 -6.83
C VAL A 43 3.65 -4.83 -8.15
N VAL A 44 2.43 -5.24 -8.47
CA VAL A 44 2.08 -5.94 -9.70
C VAL A 44 1.22 -5.01 -10.56
N PHE A 45 1.58 -4.86 -11.82
CA PHE A 45 0.80 -4.07 -12.77
C PHE A 45 0.59 -4.85 -14.07
N ASP A 46 -0.56 -4.65 -14.70
CA ASP A 46 -0.93 -5.37 -15.92
C ASP A 46 -0.57 -4.52 -17.17
N GLU A 47 0.43 -4.97 -17.91
CA GLU A 47 0.97 -4.27 -19.09
C GLU A 47 -0.03 -4.08 -20.24
N ARG A 48 -1.17 -4.76 -20.17
CA ARG A 48 -2.23 -4.64 -21.20
C ARG A 48 -3.01 -3.32 -21.07
N PHE A 49 -2.94 -2.65 -19.92
CA PHE A 49 -3.71 -1.47 -19.59
C PHE A 49 -2.79 -0.26 -19.34
N PRO A 50 -2.93 0.84 -20.08
CA PRO A 50 -2.09 2.03 -19.91
C PRO A 50 -2.12 2.59 -18.49
N ASP A 51 -3.28 2.64 -17.86
CA ASP A 51 -3.43 3.10 -16.49
C ASP A 51 -2.67 2.23 -15.48
N SER A 52 -2.70 0.91 -15.68
CA SER A 52 -1.93 -0.02 -14.85
C SER A 52 -0.41 0.17 -15.02
N VAL A 53 0.04 0.45 -16.24
CA VAL A 53 1.44 0.82 -16.52
C VAL A 53 1.81 2.13 -15.83
N ALA A 54 0.97 3.17 -15.90
CA ALA A 54 1.19 4.44 -15.22
C ALA A 54 1.30 4.28 -13.70
N PHE A 55 0.45 3.44 -13.11
CA PHE A 55 0.55 3.04 -11.70
C PHE A 55 1.91 2.39 -11.37
N GLY A 56 2.35 1.42 -12.18
CA GLY A 56 3.63 0.73 -11.99
C GLY A 56 4.84 1.67 -12.10
N VAL A 57 4.79 2.62 -13.04
CA VAL A 57 5.84 3.66 -13.22
C VAL A 57 5.91 4.55 -11.98
N GLU A 58 4.77 5.04 -11.48
CA GLU A 58 4.75 5.89 -10.28
C GLU A 58 5.23 5.13 -9.04
N MET A 59 4.86 3.86 -8.87
CA MET A 59 5.35 3.05 -7.76
C MET A 59 6.87 2.86 -7.80
N LYS A 60 7.45 2.65 -9.00
CA LYS A 60 8.93 2.64 -9.15
C LYS A 60 9.54 3.98 -8.76
N ARG A 61 8.93 5.10 -9.14
CA ARG A 61 9.38 6.46 -8.75
C ARG A 61 9.34 6.65 -7.22
N LEU A 62 8.37 6.02 -6.54
CA LEU A 62 8.26 6.01 -5.08
C LEU A 62 9.22 5.01 -4.40
N GLY A 63 10.08 4.34 -5.16
CA GLY A 63 11.07 3.40 -4.65
C GLY A 63 10.56 1.98 -4.39
N VAL A 64 9.34 1.65 -4.81
CA VAL A 64 8.77 0.30 -4.67
C VAL A 64 9.08 -0.52 -5.92
N PRO A 65 9.69 -1.71 -5.81
CA PRO A 65 9.91 -2.58 -6.95
C PRO A 65 8.60 -2.95 -7.64
N ALA A 66 8.55 -2.91 -8.97
CA ALA A 66 7.35 -3.21 -9.73
C ALA A 66 7.58 -4.32 -10.75
N HIS A 67 6.61 -5.24 -10.86
CA HIS A 67 6.59 -6.40 -11.74
C HIS A 67 5.41 -6.29 -12.72
N GLY A 68 5.72 -6.28 -14.02
CA GLY A 68 4.70 -6.28 -15.07
C GLY A 68 4.21 -7.70 -15.35
N ILE A 69 2.89 -7.85 -15.52
CA ILE A 69 2.26 -9.08 -15.99
C ILE A 69 1.43 -8.80 -17.24
N ARG A 70 1.03 -9.84 -17.93
CA ARG A 70 0.09 -9.76 -19.06
C ARG A 70 -1.16 -10.60 -18.82
N GLY A 71 -1.78 -10.39 -17.65
CA GLY A 71 -2.97 -11.11 -17.19
C GLY A 71 -2.70 -12.44 -16.51
N ASP A 72 -1.50 -12.99 -16.64
CA ASP A 72 -1.06 -14.23 -16.00
C ASP A 72 -0.05 -13.93 -14.89
N ILE A 73 -0.25 -14.53 -13.74
CA ILE A 73 0.60 -14.38 -12.54
C ILE A 73 1.49 -15.60 -12.30
N THR A 74 1.43 -16.62 -13.15
CA THR A 74 2.06 -17.93 -12.88
C THR A 74 3.55 -17.81 -12.66
N ASP A 75 4.27 -17.14 -13.54
CA ASP A 75 5.73 -16.95 -13.41
C ASP A 75 6.07 -16.12 -12.18
N PHE A 76 5.34 -15.04 -11.93
CA PHE A 76 5.53 -14.21 -10.75
C PHE A 76 5.29 -15.01 -9.46
N TRP A 77 4.24 -15.82 -9.44
CA TRP A 77 3.92 -16.67 -8.29
C TRP A 77 5.01 -17.70 -8.03
N LEU A 78 5.34 -18.52 -9.04
CA LEU A 78 6.23 -19.68 -8.86
C LEU A 78 7.68 -19.27 -8.56
N HIS A 79 8.19 -18.23 -9.22
CA HIS A 79 9.60 -17.90 -9.18
C HIS A 79 9.97 -16.75 -8.24
N ASP A 80 8.97 -16.00 -7.75
CA ASP A 80 9.21 -14.84 -6.90
C ASP A 80 8.38 -14.89 -5.61
N LEU A 81 7.05 -14.85 -5.70
CA LEU A 81 6.20 -14.56 -4.56
C LEU A 81 6.05 -15.74 -3.60
N ASP A 82 5.78 -16.97 -4.08
CA ASP A 82 5.65 -18.16 -3.24
C ASP A 82 6.95 -18.48 -2.46
N PRO A 83 8.14 -18.50 -3.09
CA PRO A 83 9.39 -18.66 -2.35
C PRO A 83 9.65 -17.54 -1.34
N ARG A 84 9.19 -16.31 -1.63
CA ARG A 84 9.33 -15.18 -0.73
C ARG A 84 8.41 -15.31 0.48
N TRP A 85 7.13 -15.66 0.27
CA TRP A 85 6.15 -15.81 1.34
C TRP A 85 6.42 -17.03 2.23
N LYS A 86 7.00 -18.10 1.71
CA LYS A 86 7.49 -19.25 2.51
C LYS A 86 8.59 -18.87 3.51
N LYS A 87 9.39 -17.84 3.20
CA LYS A 87 10.43 -17.32 4.12
C LYS A 87 9.85 -16.34 5.16
N GLY A 88 8.70 -15.79 4.91
CA GLY A 88 7.99 -14.87 5.77
C GLY A 88 7.06 -13.96 4.95
N PRO A 89 5.83 -13.75 5.43
CA PRO A 89 4.84 -12.97 4.70
C PRO A 89 5.28 -11.51 4.56
N VAL A 90 5.12 -10.95 3.38
CA VAL A 90 5.41 -9.55 3.04
C VAL A 90 4.26 -8.99 2.23
N ALA A 91 3.92 -7.73 2.48
CA ALA A 91 2.84 -7.07 1.76
C ALA A 91 3.21 -6.85 0.29
N ILE A 92 2.23 -7.01 -0.57
CA ILE A 92 2.27 -6.66 -1.99
C ILE A 92 1.07 -5.80 -2.34
N ALA A 93 1.18 -5.06 -3.44
CA ALA A 93 0.08 -4.26 -3.95
C ALA A 93 -0.01 -4.41 -5.48
N GLY A 94 -1.05 -3.87 -6.09
CA GLY A 94 -1.12 -3.85 -7.53
C GLY A 94 -2.29 -3.06 -8.08
N LEU A 95 -2.25 -2.87 -9.40
CA LEU A 95 -3.36 -2.43 -10.22
C LEU A 95 -3.48 -3.40 -11.41
N THR A 96 -4.54 -4.20 -11.42
CA THR A 96 -4.72 -5.27 -12.39
C THR A 96 -6.19 -5.46 -12.74
N ALA A 97 -6.51 -6.23 -13.77
CA ALA A 97 -7.85 -6.76 -13.94
C ALA A 97 -8.19 -7.75 -12.79
N HIS A 98 -9.45 -8.17 -12.71
CA HIS A 98 -9.97 -9.02 -11.64
C HIS A 98 -9.24 -10.38 -11.53
N GLY A 99 -8.94 -11.04 -12.66
CA GLY A 99 -8.36 -12.40 -12.66
C GLY A 99 -7.06 -12.54 -11.86
N PRO A 100 -6.03 -11.70 -12.11
CA PRO A 100 -4.79 -11.71 -11.33
C PRO A 100 -5.01 -11.50 -9.84
N LEU A 101 -5.84 -10.53 -9.43
CA LEU A 101 -6.17 -10.31 -8.02
C LEU A 101 -6.86 -11.54 -7.41
N PHE A 102 -7.85 -12.11 -8.09
CA PHE A 102 -8.56 -13.29 -7.60
C PHE A 102 -7.60 -14.46 -7.32
N CYS A 103 -6.68 -14.73 -8.24
CA CYS A 103 -5.69 -15.80 -8.05
C CYS A 103 -4.77 -15.49 -6.86
N LEU A 104 -4.21 -14.27 -6.80
CA LEU A 104 -3.31 -13.87 -5.71
C LEU A 104 -4.01 -13.88 -4.35
N GLU A 105 -5.27 -13.45 -4.28
CA GLU A 105 -6.07 -13.51 -3.06
C GLU A 105 -6.22 -14.95 -2.56
N ARG A 106 -6.55 -15.90 -3.44
CA ARG A 106 -6.70 -17.31 -3.06
C ARG A 106 -5.39 -17.91 -2.57
N LEU A 107 -4.31 -17.68 -3.31
CA LEU A 107 -2.98 -18.15 -2.94
C LEU A 107 -2.47 -17.51 -1.63
N SER A 108 -2.89 -16.29 -1.33
CA SER A 108 -2.49 -15.56 -0.12
C SER A 108 -3.02 -16.18 1.18
N TRP A 109 -4.15 -16.88 1.11
CA TRP A 109 -4.80 -17.45 2.29
C TRP A 109 -3.94 -18.49 3.00
N ASP A 110 -3.18 -19.30 2.26
CA ASP A 110 -2.29 -20.33 2.80
C ASP A 110 -1.10 -19.68 3.56
N HIS A 111 -0.80 -18.41 3.28
CA HIS A 111 0.24 -17.62 3.93
C HIS A 111 -0.31 -16.66 5.01
N GLN A 112 -1.56 -16.83 5.44
CA GLN A 112 -2.23 -15.97 6.42
C GLN A 112 -2.25 -14.48 6.01
N MET A 113 -2.37 -14.23 4.72
CA MET A 113 -2.49 -12.90 4.16
C MET A 113 -3.91 -12.63 3.67
N ARG A 114 -4.31 -11.36 3.62
CA ARG A 114 -5.64 -10.94 3.18
C ARG A 114 -5.54 -9.65 2.37
N VAL A 115 -6.53 -9.44 1.53
CA VAL A 115 -6.78 -8.14 0.91
C VAL A 115 -7.21 -7.17 2.03
N VAL A 116 -6.40 -6.15 2.28
CA VAL A 116 -6.65 -5.13 3.30
C VAL A 116 -7.13 -3.80 2.71
N PHE A 117 -6.92 -3.61 1.41
CA PHE A 117 -7.40 -2.50 0.61
C PHE A 117 -7.78 -3.00 -0.77
N CYS A 118 -8.91 -2.54 -1.28
CA CYS A 118 -9.33 -2.78 -2.66
C CYS A 118 -10.14 -1.58 -3.17
N ALA A 119 -9.83 -1.13 -4.38
CA ALA A 119 -10.65 -0.15 -5.08
C ALA A 119 -10.90 -0.63 -6.52
N GLU A 120 -12.17 -0.66 -6.92
CA GLU A 120 -12.58 -0.94 -8.29
C GLU A 120 -12.65 0.38 -9.07
N HIS A 121 -12.08 0.40 -10.25
CA HIS A 121 -12.05 1.54 -11.15
C HIS A 121 -12.79 1.17 -12.43
N ARG A 122 -13.91 1.80 -12.66
CA ARG A 122 -14.80 1.51 -13.79
C ARG A 122 -15.03 2.74 -14.64
N CYS A 123 -14.75 2.63 -15.92
CA CYS A 123 -15.11 3.64 -16.89
C CYS A 123 -16.62 3.65 -17.09
N LEU A 124 -17.24 4.83 -16.97
CA LEU A 124 -18.65 5.07 -17.19
C LEU A 124 -18.91 5.46 -18.66
N ASP A 125 -20.14 5.26 -19.14
CA ASP A 125 -20.54 5.57 -20.52
C ASP A 125 -20.37 7.05 -20.89
N ASP A 126 -20.34 7.93 -19.90
CA ASP A 126 -20.17 9.39 -20.08
C ASP A 126 -18.69 9.84 -20.04
N GLY A 127 -17.74 8.89 -20.07
CA GLY A 127 -16.30 9.17 -20.05
C GLY A 127 -15.77 9.57 -18.69
N ARG A 128 -16.50 9.37 -17.61
CA ARG A 128 -16.00 9.49 -16.24
C ARG A 128 -15.50 8.15 -15.71
N ILE A 129 -14.66 8.19 -14.67
CA ILE A 129 -14.24 6.98 -13.97
C ILE A 129 -14.86 7.00 -12.56
N GLU A 130 -15.53 5.90 -12.24
CA GLU A 130 -15.99 5.61 -10.89
C GLU A 130 -14.92 4.81 -10.15
N HIS A 131 -14.56 5.26 -8.95
CA HIS A 131 -13.64 4.57 -8.04
C HIS A 131 -14.41 4.16 -6.79
N ALA A 132 -14.71 2.86 -6.68
CA ALA A 132 -15.37 2.28 -5.50
C ALA A 132 -14.30 1.74 -4.54
N ILE A 133 -13.97 2.50 -3.51
CA ILE A 133 -12.85 2.25 -2.60
C ILE A 133 -13.35 1.55 -1.34
N SER A 134 -12.70 0.46 -0.95
CA SER A 134 -12.91 -0.28 0.30
C SER A 134 -11.58 -0.51 1.00
N GLY A 135 -11.42 0.03 2.20
CA GLY A 135 -10.15 -0.08 2.93
C GLY A 135 -10.14 0.73 4.22
N PRO A 136 -8.98 0.86 4.86
CA PRO A 136 -8.81 1.64 6.07
C PRO A 136 -9.29 3.09 5.91
N ASP A 137 -9.96 3.65 6.92
CA ASP A 137 -10.53 5.02 6.86
C ASP A 137 -9.50 6.10 6.50
N ILE A 138 -8.26 5.93 6.93
CA ILE A 138 -7.18 6.86 6.60
C ILE A 138 -6.94 6.96 5.09
N MET A 139 -7.18 5.86 4.35
CA MET A 139 -7.02 5.83 2.89
C MET A 139 -8.04 6.73 2.19
N GLN A 140 -9.18 6.98 2.81
CA GLN A 140 -10.21 7.86 2.25
C GLN A 140 -9.82 9.34 2.27
N ARG A 141 -8.97 9.76 3.21
CA ARG A 141 -8.43 11.14 3.23
C ARG A 141 -7.58 11.43 2.00
N HIS A 142 -6.89 10.40 1.50
CA HIS A 142 -6.11 10.50 0.26
C HIS A 142 -6.95 10.38 -1.01
N SER A 143 -8.23 10.01 -0.88
CA SER A 143 -9.13 9.86 -2.03
C SER A 143 -9.43 11.21 -2.71
N ALA A 144 -9.35 12.32 -2.00
CA ALA A 144 -9.45 13.66 -2.60
C ALA A 144 -8.34 13.91 -3.64
N GLU A 145 -7.19 13.28 -3.49
CA GLU A 145 -6.09 13.36 -4.46
C GLU A 145 -6.47 12.70 -5.80
N LEU A 146 -7.34 11.69 -5.79
CA LEU A 146 -7.82 11.07 -7.03
C LEU A 146 -8.64 12.04 -7.85
N VAL A 147 -9.51 12.83 -7.21
CA VAL A 147 -10.33 13.84 -7.88
C VAL A 147 -9.42 14.89 -8.55
N ALA A 148 -8.36 15.31 -7.85
CA ALA A 148 -7.39 16.25 -8.37
C ALA A 148 -6.54 15.64 -9.52
N GLY A 149 -6.39 14.32 -9.57
CA GLY A 149 -5.60 13.60 -10.56
C GLY A 149 -6.21 13.59 -11.96
N GLY A 150 -7.54 13.67 -12.07
CA GLY A 150 -8.23 13.61 -13.36
C GLY A 150 -7.75 12.42 -14.22
N PRO A 151 -7.25 12.67 -15.43
CA PRO A 151 -6.77 11.61 -16.33
C PRO A 151 -5.53 10.85 -15.82
N ASN A 152 -4.81 11.40 -14.82
CA ASN A 152 -3.66 10.74 -14.19
C ASN A 152 -4.04 9.97 -12.92
N TRP A 153 -5.30 9.58 -12.77
CA TRP A 153 -5.83 8.94 -11.57
C TRP A 153 -5.00 7.74 -11.10
N ALA A 154 -4.47 6.94 -12.03
CA ALA A 154 -3.71 5.73 -11.70
C ALA A 154 -2.38 6.04 -10.99
N ALA A 155 -1.68 7.10 -11.40
CA ALA A 155 -0.50 7.59 -10.69
C ALA A 155 -0.84 8.13 -9.30
N HIS A 156 -1.99 8.80 -9.15
CA HIS A 156 -2.48 9.25 -7.84
C HIS A 156 -2.88 8.05 -6.96
N MET A 157 -3.52 7.02 -7.54
CA MET A 157 -3.85 5.78 -6.82
C MET A 157 -2.58 5.06 -6.33
N ALA A 158 -1.48 5.09 -7.08
CA ALA A 158 -0.20 4.56 -6.63
C ALA A 158 0.26 5.23 -5.31
N ARG A 159 0.12 6.55 -5.21
CA ARG A 159 0.43 7.28 -3.96
C ARG A 159 -0.50 6.89 -2.83
N VAL A 160 -1.80 6.80 -3.08
CA VAL A 160 -2.77 6.32 -2.09
C VAL A 160 -2.37 4.95 -1.57
N VAL A 161 -2.09 3.99 -2.45
CA VAL A 161 -1.68 2.63 -2.10
C VAL A 161 -0.37 2.61 -1.31
N ALA A 162 0.61 3.46 -1.68
CA ALA A 162 1.88 3.57 -0.96
C ALA A 162 1.73 4.07 0.49
N HIS A 163 0.61 4.71 0.83
CA HIS A 163 0.29 5.17 2.19
C HIS A 163 -0.59 4.20 2.98
N CYS A 164 -0.81 2.98 2.47
CA CYS A 164 -1.61 1.98 3.18
C CYS A 164 -0.99 1.67 4.55
N PRO A 165 -1.75 1.77 5.65
CA PRO A 165 -1.22 1.52 6.99
C PRO A 165 -1.00 0.02 7.24
N PRO A 166 -0.08 -0.37 8.13
CA PRO A 166 0.23 -1.77 8.45
C PRO A 166 -0.83 -2.46 9.31
N SER A 167 -1.73 -1.72 9.92
CA SER A 167 -2.71 -2.26 10.85
C SER A 167 -4.13 -2.27 10.27
N ARG A 168 -4.97 -3.19 10.75
CA ARG A 168 -6.42 -3.14 10.56
C ARG A 168 -6.99 -1.93 11.33
N SER A 169 -7.12 -0.81 10.65
CA SER A 169 -8.05 0.24 11.07
C SER A 169 -9.47 -0.15 10.63
N GLU A 170 -10.46 0.53 11.17
CA GLU A 170 -11.83 0.38 10.68
C GLU A 170 -11.85 0.52 9.16
N THR A 171 -12.62 -0.36 8.52
CA THR A 171 -12.74 -0.40 7.06
C THR A 171 -14.03 0.31 6.68
N SER A 172 -13.92 1.27 5.81
CA SER A 172 -15.06 1.97 5.25
C SER A 172 -15.11 1.83 3.73
N LYS A 173 -16.24 2.20 3.16
CA LYS A 173 -16.47 2.21 1.71
C LYS A 173 -16.81 3.61 1.26
N THR A 174 -16.20 4.03 0.17
CA THR A 174 -16.45 5.33 -0.45
C THR A 174 -16.47 5.19 -1.97
N THR A 175 -17.30 6.00 -2.63
CA THR A 175 -17.32 6.09 -4.08
C THR A 175 -16.96 7.50 -4.51
N ILE A 176 -16.02 7.60 -5.45
CA ILE A 176 -15.53 8.85 -6.01
C ILE A 176 -15.68 8.78 -7.52
N ILE A 177 -16.02 9.90 -8.15
CA ILE A 177 -16.09 10.00 -9.61
C ILE A 177 -15.10 11.07 -10.05
N THR A 178 -14.23 10.68 -10.98
CA THR A 178 -13.27 11.59 -11.62
C THR A 178 -13.58 11.78 -13.08
N PRO A 179 -13.36 12.98 -13.64
CA PRO A 179 -13.50 13.20 -15.08
C PRO A 179 -12.37 12.47 -15.82
N LEU A 180 -12.72 11.79 -16.91
CA LEU A 180 -11.77 11.30 -17.89
C LEU A 180 -11.77 12.25 -19.09
N THR A 181 -10.60 12.56 -19.64
CA THR A 181 -10.47 13.59 -20.70
C THR A 181 -10.30 13.00 -22.09
N THR A 182 -10.14 11.68 -22.21
CA THR A 182 -9.90 11.00 -23.49
C THR A 182 -10.98 9.97 -23.78
N ALA A 183 -11.34 9.84 -25.07
CA ALA A 183 -12.24 8.79 -25.53
C ALA A 183 -11.63 7.42 -25.21
N THR A 184 -12.45 6.55 -24.65
CA THR A 184 -12.05 5.22 -24.19
C THR A 184 -12.13 4.22 -25.33
N ASP A 185 -11.05 3.49 -25.56
CA ASP A 185 -11.05 2.28 -26.37
C ASP A 185 -11.79 1.15 -25.63
N GLU A 186 -12.18 0.10 -26.35
CA GLU A 186 -12.90 -1.05 -25.77
C GLU A 186 -12.09 -1.74 -24.63
N ALA A 187 -10.75 -1.67 -24.70
CA ALA A 187 -9.85 -2.16 -23.68
C ALA A 187 -9.99 -1.39 -22.33
N ASP A 188 -10.35 -0.11 -22.38
CA ASP A 188 -10.52 0.74 -21.20
C ASP A 188 -11.83 0.44 -20.44
N ARG A 189 -12.72 -0.37 -21.02
CA ARG A 189 -13.98 -0.79 -20.38
C ARG A 189 -13.83 -1.93 -19.40
N VAL A 190 -12.67 -2.61 -19.38
CA VAL A 190 -12.39 -3.65 -18.38
C VAL A 190 -12.15 -2.98 -17.03
N PRO A 191 -12.97 -3.28 -16.00
CA PRO A 191 -12.71 -2.74 -14.67
C PRO A 191 -11.32 -3.14 -14.16
N LEU A 192 -10.57 -2.16 -13.68
CA LEU A 192 -9.30 -2.37 -13.02
C LEU A 192 -9.49 -2.34 -11.50
N LEU A 193 -8.69 -3.11 -10.80
CA LEU A 193 -8.69 -3.13 -9.34
C LEU A 193 -7.30 -2.74 -8.83
N SER A 194 -7.24 -1.71 -7.98
CA SER A 194 -6.09 -1.46 -7.14
C SER A 194 -6.28 -2.14 -5.79
N TRP A 195 -5.22 -2.77 -5.29
CA TRP A 195 -5.33 -3.63 -4.12
C TRP A 195 -4.05 -3.70 -3.33
N VAL A 196 -4.18 -4.04 -2.03
CA VAL A 196 -3.06 -4.40 -1.15
C VAL A 196 -3.39 -5.72 -0.48
N ILE A 197 -2.47 -6.68 -0.57
CA ILE A 197 -2.50 -7.94 0.17
C ILE A 197 -1.41 -7.88 1.24
N ALA A 198 -1.79 -8.10 2.50
CA ALA A 198 -0.89 -7.95 3.63
C ALA A 198 -1.11 -9.04 4.69
N PRO A 199 -0.11 -9.28 5.57
CA PRO A 199 -0.25 -10.19 6.70
C PRO A 199 -1.40 -9.78 7.61
N VAL A 200 -2.14 -10.77 8.11
CA VAL A 200 -3.15 -10.54 9.15
C VAL A 200 -2.43 -10.29 10.47
N VAL A 201 -2.45 -9.06 10.95
CA VAL A 201 -1.99 -8.75 12.30
C VAL A 201 -3.00 -9.34 13.28
N LYS A 202 -2.56 -10.31 14.09
CA LYS A 202 -3.37 -10.78 15.23
C LYS A 202 -3.37 -9.68 16.28
N ALA A 203 -4.56 -9.24 16.67
CA ALA A 203 -4.74 -8.36 17.80
C ALA A 203 -4.31 -9.08 19.09
#